data_07c4c0c2a1bc3f9e8ef52354f1a33272
#
_entry.id   07c4c0c2a1bc3f9e8ef52354f1a33272
#
_cell.length_a   1.000
_cell.length_b   1.000
_cell.length_c   1.000
_cell.angle_alpha   90.00
_cell.angle_beta   90.00
_cell.angle_gamma   90.00
#
_symmetry.space_group_name_H-M   'P 1'
#
loop_
_entity.id
_entity.type
_entity.pdbx_description
1 polymer ?
#
loop_
_entity_poly.entity_id
_entity_poly.type
_entity_poly.pdbx_seq_one_letter_code
_entity_poly.pdbx_strand_id
1 'polypeptide(L)'
;IMAFDGITISNIVNDLNNTILGGRLYKIAQPESDELLLTVKTSSGQYRVVLSANASLPLAYITDDNKPSPATAPNFVMLLRKHINNGRIISVTQPSLERIIDIEIEHLDELGDLCKRHLITEFMGKHSNIILCDDDNNILDSIKHVSAQISSVREVLPGRKYFIPNTANKHNPLDTDYERFSSSVLVCPKPLSKALCQTYTGISTCIAEEVCFRSGIDSNKPANCLSDEESRLIYNAFDGIMSDVKSKTYSPNIVYDNGNPSDFAAVQLTMYDNSTPYDSISRCLIAYYHEKEVRTRIHQKSTDIRRIVTTHLERSYKKLDIQEKQLKDTEKRDKYRVYGELINTYGYGIEPGAKQFNALNYYTNEEITIPLDDTLTPIENANKYFARYNKLKRTYEAGTRLIAEIKDEIMYLESIINALDIATTENDLNNIKEELAVTGYIKKSGKSKNKGNSHNKPMHYISSDGFDMYVGKNNIQNDELTFKFATGGDWWFHAKQMPGSHVIVKSDGKELPDKTYEEAAALAAYYSKGRDLEKVEVDYVLKKEVKKPAGAKPGFVVYYTNYSLIAIADISGIKLVSE
;
A
#
# COMPACT_ATOMS: atom_id res chain seq x y z
N ILE A 1 6.86 12.87 -0.81
CA ILE A 1 6.35 14.05 -1.54
C ILE A 1 5.20 14.56 -0.71
N MET A 2 5.28 15.83 -0.21
CA MET A 2 4.23 16.37 0.65
C MET A 2 3.27 17.18 -0.22
N ALA A 3 2.08 16.64 -0.46
CA ALA A 3 0.97 17.35 -1.10
C ALA A 3 0.37 18.47 -0.21
N PHE A 4 0.72 18.48 1.10
CA PHE A 4 0.26 19.49 2.06
C PHE A 4 1.15 20.74 1.97
N ASP A 5 0.86 21.58 0.98
CA ASP A 5 1.63 22.77 0.63
C ASP A 5 0.98 24.08 1.11
N GLY A 6 1.58 25.23 0.77
CA GLY A 6 1.07 26.53 1.17
C GLY A 6 -0.27 26.88 0.55
N ILE A 7 -0.58 26.42 -0.65
CA ILE A 7 -1.87 26.67 -1.32
C ILE A 7 -2.96 25.85 -0.64
N THR A 8 -2.67 24.60 -0.25
CA THR A 8 -3.57 23.78 0.55
C THR A 8 -3.89 24.45 1.88
N ILE A 9 -2.87 24.97 2.59
CA ILE A 9 -3.08 25.74 3.83
C ILE A 9 -3.94 26.97 3.58
N SER A 10 -3.73 27.68 2.48
CA SER A 10 -4.53 28.86 2.11
C SER A 10 -6.01 28.51 1.96
N ASN A 11 -6.31 27.39 1.33
CA ASN A 11 -7.70 26.90 1.24
C ASN A 11 -8.27 26.50 2.60
N ILE A 12 -7.49 25.83 3.46
CA ILE A 12 -7.92 25.49 4.82
C ILE A 12 -8.23 26.75 5.62
N VAL A 13 -7.38 27.77 5.55
CA VAL A 13 -7.60 29.07 6.21
C VAL A 13 -8.89 29.74 5.70
N ASN A 14 -9.16 29.64 4.40
CA ASN A 14 -10.41 30.13 3.83
C ASN A 14 -11.63 29.35 4.37
N ASP A 15 -11.57 28.02 4.42
CA ASP A 15 -12.64 27.18 5.00
C ASP A 15 -12.88 27.50 6.47
N LEU A 16 -11.81 27.67 7.27
CA LEU A 16 -11.89 28.03 8.67
C LEU A 16 -12.53 29.42 8.85
N ASN A 17 -12.11 30.43 8.09
CA ASN A 17 -12.72 31.76 8.17
C ASN A 17 -14.21 31.74 7.82
N ASN A 18 -14.61 30.96 6.80
CA ASN A 18 -16.01 30.84 6.41
C ASN A 18 -16.86 30.05 7.44
N THR A 19 -16.24 29.23 8.28
CA THR A 19 -16.97 28.30 9.16
C THR A 19 -16.92 28.69 10.62
N ILE A 20 -15.74 29.09 11.16
CA ILE A 20 -15.53 29.27 12.61
C ILE A 20 -15.20 30.69 13.02
N LEU A 21 -15.00 31.63 12.08
CA LEU A 21 -14.73 33.03 12.43
C LEU A 21 -15.86 33.63 13.26
N GLY A 22 -15.51 34.35 14.32
CA GLY A 22 -16.46 34.92 15.30
C GLY A 22 -17.04 33.90 16.29
N GLY A 23 -16.77 32.62 16.10
CA GLY A 23 -17.19 31.54 16.98
C GLY A 23 -16.44 31.51 18.32
N ARG A 24 -17.00 30.81 19.31
CA ARG A 24 -16.39 30.60 20.62
C ARG A 24 -15.84 29.21 20.78
N LEU A 25 -14.64 29.10 21.35
CA LEU A 25 -14.00 27.83 21.69
C LEU A 25 -14.73 27.16 22.86
N TYR A 26 -15.65 26.26 22.56
CA TYR A 26 -16.50 25.60 23.55
C TYR A 26 -15.77 24.45 24.27
N LYS A 27 -14.95 23.66 23.54
CA LYS A 27 -14.21 22.53 24.12
C LYS A 27 -12.85 22.41 23.43
N ILE A 28 -11.83 22.14 24.24
CA ILE A 28 -10.47 21.86 23.80
C ILE A 28 -10.09 20.46 24.29
N ALA A 29 -9.71 19.58 23.41
CA ALA A 29 -9.32 18.21 23.68
C ALA A 29 -8.01 17.87 22.95
N GLN A 30 -7.27 16.90 23.47
CA GLN A 30 -6.04 16.36 22.87
C GLN A 30 -6.19 14.84 22.80
N PRO A 31 -6.78 14.32 21.71
CA PRO A 31 -6.99 12.88 21.54
C PRO A 31 -5.70 12.09 21.50
N GLU A 32 -4.67 12.64 20.83
CA GLU A 32 -3.34 12.05 20.69
C GLU A 32 -2.27 13.02 21.23
N SER A 33 -1.06 12.52 21.46
CA SER A 33 0.04 13.32 22.03
C SER A 33 0.41 14.56 21.22
N ASP A 34 0.13 14.58 19.94
CA ASP A 34 0.49 15.62 18.97
C ASP A 34 -0.71 16.16 18.16
N GLU A 35 -1.95 15.93 18.66
CA GLU A 35 -3.18 16.36 17.99
C GLU A 35 -4.12 17.10 18.94
N LEU A 36 -4.68 18.23 18.50
CA LEU A 36 -5.76 18.96 19.17
C LEU A 36 -7.08 18.79 18.40
N LEU A 37 -8.17 18.68 19.16
CA LEU A 37 -9.55 18.75 18.66
C LEU A 37 -10.24 19.94 19.33
N LEU A 38 -10.47 20.98 18.55
CA LEU A 38 -11.18 22.19 18.97
C LEU A 38 -12.66 22.08 18.61
N THR A 39 -13.55 22.28 19.56
CA THR A 39 -14.99 22.41 19.28
C THR A 39 -15.37 23.88 19.36
N VAL A 40 -15.85 24.43 18.25
CA VAL A 40 -16.22 25.84 18.11
C VAL A 40 -17.73 25.95 17.94
N LYS A 41 -18.38 26.82 18.68
CA LYS A 41 -19.79 27.18 18.54
C LYS A 41 -19.93 28.53 17.86
N THR A 42 -20.69 28.55 16.78
CA THR A 42 -21.05 29.75 16.01
C THR A 42 -22.56 29.94 16.03
N SER A 43 -23.05 31.01 15.43
CA SER A 43 -24.48 31.21 15.20
C SER A 43 -25.12 30.18 14.28
N SER A 44 -24.33 29.61 13.36
CA SER A 44 -24.78 28.61 12.37
C SER A 44 -24.68 27.17 12.86
N GLY A 45 -23.95 26.89 13.94
CA GLY A 45 -23.80 25.52 14.44
C GLY A 45 -22.57 25.27 15.28
N GLN A 46 -22.28 23.99 15.47
CA GLN A 46 -21.12 23.52 16.18
C GLN A 46 -20.19 22.78 15.23
N TYR A 47 -18.94 23.22 15.18
CA TYR A 47 -17.91 22.68 14.30
C TYR A 47 -16.74 22.13 15.11
N ARG A 48 -16.08 21.11 14.57
CA ARG A 48 -14.87 20.54 15.14
C ARG A 48 -13.70 20.73 14.20
N VAL A 49 -12.60 21.24 14.71
CA VAL A 49 -11.35 21.45 13.97
C VAL A 49 -10.28 20.56 14.56
N VAL A 50 -9.69 19.74 13.73
CA VAL A 50 -8.50 18.96 14.05
C VAL A 50 -7.27 19.77 13.67
N LEU A 51 -6.31 19.88 14.59
CA LEU A 51 -4.97 20.39 14.34
C LEU A 51 -3.97 19.30 14.74
N SER A 52 -3.22 18.78 13.80
CA SER A 52 -2.25 17.72 14.03
C SER A 52 -0.83 18.18 13.72
N ALA A 53 0.04 18.10 14.72
CA ALA A 53 1.48 18.28 14.60
C ALA A 53 2.22 16.94 14.41
N ASN A 54 1.55 15.89 13.94
CA ASN A 54 2.16 14.58 13.71
C ASN A 54 3.31 14.69 12.71
N ALA A 55 4.41 14.01 12.97
CA ALA A 55 5.61 14.09 12.13
C ALA A 55 5.40 13.54 10.72
N SER A 56 4.56 12.53 10.58
CA SER A 56 4.27 11.85 9.31
C SER A 56 3.02 12.41 8.61
N LEU A 57 2.04 12.88 9.41
CA LEU A 57 0.74 13.35 8.94
C LEU A 57 0.35 14.67 9.64
N PRO A 58 1.09 15.77 9.37
CA PRO A 58 0.68 17.08 9.88
C PRO A 58 -0.53 17.58 9.10
N LEU A 59 -1.65 17.85 9.78
CA LEU A 59 -2.94 18.14 9.15
C LEU A 59 -3.72 19.22 9.92
N ALA A 60 -4.57 19.95 9.19
CA ALA A 60 -5.67 20.72 9.76
C ALA A 60 -6.92 20.53 8.88
N TYR A 61 -8.07 20.25 9.49
CA TYR A 61 -9.34 20.09 8.77
C TYR A 61 -10.54 20.21 9.71
N ILE A 62 -11.70 20.49 9.14
CA ILE A 62 -12.99 20.47 9.82
C ILE A 62 -13.59 19.07 9.71
N THR A 63 -14.11 18.52 10.82
CA THR A 63 -14.69 17.18 10.87
C THR A 63 -15.98 17.13 11.67
N ASP A 64 -16.84 16.18 11.35
CA ASP A 64 -18.01 15.81 12.15
C ASP A 64 -17.67 14.78 13.23
N ASP A 65 -16.51 14.14 13.14
CA ASP A 65 -16.08 13.09 14.05
C ASP A 65 -15.72 13.64 15.43
N ASN A 66 -16.08 12.87 16.45
CA ASN A 66 -15.69 13.16 17.83
C ASN A 66 -14.74 12.07 18.33
N LYS A 67 -13.46 12.39 18.37
CA LYS A 67 -12.43 11.47 18.88
C LYS A 67 -12.49 11.37 20.41
N PRO A 68 -12.37 10.16 21.01
CA PRO A 68 -12.29 10.02 22.47
C PRO A 68 -11.03 10.71 23.00
N SER A 69 -11.16 11.34 24.15
CA SER A 69 -10.05 11.99 24.84
C SER A 69 -9.48 11.09 25.92
N PRO A 70 -8.18 11.19 26.27
CA PRO A 70 -7.59 10.51 27.41
C PRO A 70 -8.34 10.83 28.72
N ALA A 71 -8.36 9.87 29.65
CA ALA A 71 -8.99 10.05 30.95
C ALA A 71 -8.38 11.22 31.75
N THR A 72 -7.08 11.46 31.58
CA THR A 72 -6.36 12.59 32.19
C THR A 72 -5.96 13.59 31.11
N ALA A 73 -6.35 14.85 31.25
CA ALA A 73 -6.01 15.89 30.29
C ALA A 73 -4.50 16.21 30.33
N PRO A 74 -3.80 16.24 29.18
CA PRO A 74 -2.40 16.65 29.11
C PRO A 74 -2.18 18.10 29.56
N ASN A 75 -0.97 18.43 30.07
CA ASN A 75 -0.63 19.76 30.57
C ASN A 75 -0.90 20.87 29.54
N PHE A 76 -0.55 20.66 28.29
CA PHE A 76 -0.78 21.65 27.22
C PHE A 76 -2.26 22.01 27.07
N VAL A 77 -3.17 21.02 27.12
CA VAL A 77 -4.61 21.26 27.08
C VAL A 77 -5.09 22.02 28.32
N MET A 78 -4.54 21.71 29.50
CA MET A 78 -4.90 22.43 30.71
C MET A 78 -4.53 23.91 30.62
N LEU A 79 -3.35 24.19 30.04
CA LEU A 79 -2.90 25.56 29.78
C LEU A 79 -3.77 26.25 28.72
N LEU A 80 -4.08 25.56 27.61
CA LEU A 80 -5.00 26.11 26.61
C LEU A 80 -6.36 26.46 27.21
N ARG A 81 -6.92 25.56 28.02
CA ARG A 81 -8.21 25.84 28.72
C ARG A 81 -8.14 27.04 29.63
N LYS A 82 -7.02 27.26 30.30
CA LYS A 82 -6.82 28.45 31.16
C LYS A 82 -6.82 29.74 30.32
N HIS A 83 -6.18 29.75 29.16
CA HIS A 83 -5.91 30.98 28.41
C HIS A 83 -6.87 31.29 27.26
N ILE A 84 -7.58 30.28 26.70
CA ILE A 84 -8.40 30.46 25.50
C ILE A 84 -9.77 29.77 25.56
N ASN A 85 -10.13 29.07 26.65
CA ASN A 85 -11.44 28.45 26.74
C ASN A 85 -12.56 29.52 26.78
N ASN A 86 -13.64 29.28 26.02
CA ASN A 86 -14.71 30.26 25.75
C ASN A 86 -14.25 31.55 25.02
N GLY A 87 -12.98 31.65 24.64
CA GLY A 87 -12.47 32.73 23.81
C GLY A 87 -13.14 32.82 22.45
N ARG A 88 -13.20 34.01 21.89
CA ARG A 88 -13.77 34.28 20.57
C ARG A 88 -12.68 34.28 19.53
N ILE A 89 -12.87 33.54 18.44
CA ILE A 89 -11.97 33.53 17.29
C ILE A 89 -12.20 34.84 16.52
N ILE A 90 -11.18 35.70 16.43
CA ILE A 90 -11.27 36.98 15.76
C ILE A 90 -10.58 37.03 14.40
N SER A 91 -9.58 36.18 14.18
CA SER A 91 -8.98 35.99 12.86
C SER A 91 -8.40 34.59 12.69
N VAL A 92 -8.32 34.11 11.46
CA VAL A 92 -7.55 32.93 11.05
C VAL A 92 -6.72 33.36 9.85
N THR A 93 -5.40 33.33 10.00
CA THR A 93 -4.46 33.83 8.98
C THR A 93 -3.37 32.85 8.64
N GLN A 94 -2.75 33.07 7.50
CA GLN A 94 -1.58 32.38 7.01
C GLN A 94 -0.51 33.41 6.64
N PRO A 95 0.67 33.41 7.24
CA PRO A 95 1.77 34.30 6.85
C PRO A 95 2.27 33.96 5.44
N SER A 96 2.15 34.87 4.48
CA SER A 96 2.49 34.63 3.07
C SER A 96 1.81 33.34 2.56
N LEU A 97 2.52 32.41 1.97
CA LEU A 97 2.06 31.03 1.75
C LEU A 97 2.88 30.02 2.57
N GLU A 98 3.29 30.40 3.80
CA GLU A 98 3.94 29.46 4.72
C GLU A 98 2.98 28.34 5.14
N ARG A 99 3.53 27.22 5.53
CA ARG A 99 2.74 26.10 6.07
C ARG A 99 2.44 26.32 7.55
N ILE A 100 1.76 27.42 7.81
CA ILE A 100 1.43 27.90 9.17
C ILE A 100 -0.01 28.40 9.16
N ILE A 101 -0.77 28.04 10.19
CA ILE A 101 -2.08 28.62 10.51
C ILE A 101 -1.95 29.35 11.83
N ASP A 102 -2.33 30.60 11.87
CA ASP A 102 -2.43 31.40 13.08
C ASP A 102 -3.91 31.71 13.37
N ILE A 103 -4.42 31.21 14.49
CA ILE A 103 -5.77 31.48 14.99
C ILE A 103 -5.65 32.49 16.14
N GLU A 104 -6.08 33.72 15.89
CA GLU A 104 -6.14 34.77 16.92
C GLU A 104 -7.43 34.66 17.70
N ILE A 105 -7.30 34.61 19.02
CA ILE A 105 -8.39 34.36 19.96
C ILE A 105 -8.41 35.46 21.02
N GLU A 106 -9.55 36.11 21.13
CA GLU A 106 -9.83 37.09 22.15
C GLU A 106 -10.44 36.42 23.40
N HIS A 107 -9.87 36.66 24.56
CA HIS A 107 -10.27 36.04 25.82
C HIS A 107 -10.14 37.04 26.98
N LEU A 108 -10.95 36.88 28.00
CA LEU A 108 -10.78 37.63 29.27
C LEU A 108 -9.75 36.93 30.14
N ASP A 109 -8.78 37.66 30.63
CA ASP A 109 -7.81 37.14 31.60
C ASP A 109 -8.39 36.95 33.02
N GLU A 110 -7.56 36.55 33.97
CA GLU A 110 -7.99 36.33 35.36
C GLU A 110 -8.43 37.60 36.07
N LEU A 111 -8.05 38.78 35.57
CA LEU A 111 -8.44 40.10 36.09
C LEU A 111 -9.69 40.63 35.39
N GLY A 112 -10.15 40.00 34.35
CA GLY A 112 -11.28 40.41 33.52
C GLY A 112 -10.89 41.37 32.39
N ASP A 113 -9.60 41.57 32.14
CA ASP A 113 -9.11 42.38 31.04
C ASP A 113 -9.12 41.57 29.72
N LEU A 114 -9.47 42.27 28.63
CA LEU A 114 -9.50 41.66 27.30
C LEU A 114 -8.08 41.46 26.79
N CYS A 115 -7.72 40.24 26.51
CA CYS A 115 -6.42 39.89 25.96
C CYS A 115 -6.53 39.03 24.70
N LYS A 116 -5.51 39.08 23.88
CA LYS A 116 -5.41 38.29 22.67
C LYS A 116 -4.40 37.17 22.83
N ARG A 117 -4.66 36.05 22.17
CA ARG A 117 -3.78 34.89 22.16
C ARG A 117 -3.72 34.34 20.74
N HIS A 118 -2.57 33.84 20.37
CA HIS A 118 -2.32 33.24 19.07
C HIS A 118 -2.10 31.73 19.23
N LEU A 119 -2.97 30.93 18.65
CA LEU A 119 -2.78 29.48 18.53
C LEU A 119 -2.20 29.20 17.15
N ILE A 120 -0.88 29.01 17.11
CA ILE A 120 -0.10 28.86 15.89
C ILE A 120 0.15 27.38 15.64
N THR A 121 -0.21 26.90 14.46
CA THR A 121 0.06 25.52 14.03
C THR A 121 0.99 25.52 12.84
N GLU A 122 2.12 24.82 12.96
CA GLU A 122 3.15 24.67 11.91
C GLU A 122 3.12 23.27 11.34
N PHE A 123 3.10 23.15 10.01
CA PHE A 123 3.02 21.88 9.27
C PHE A 123 4.32 21.60 8.51
N MET A 124 5.37 21.25 9.26
CA MET A 124 6.75 21.09 8.73
C MET A 124 7.29 19.66 8.94
N GLY A 125 6.45 18.63 8.77
CA GLY A 125 6.81 17.23 8.97
C GLY A 125 7.30 16.97 10.39
N LYS A 126 8.51 16.45 10.58
CA LYS A 126 9.09 16.19 11.91
C LYS A 126 9.23 17.44 12.79
N HIS A 127 9.21 18.63 12.21
CA HIS A 127 9.28 19.91 12.91
C HIS A 127 7.90 20.56 13.12
N SER A 128 6.81 19.87 12.79
CA SER A 128 5.46 20.35 13.03
C SER A 128 5.21 20.54 14.52
N ASN A 129 4.49 21.63 14.87
CA ASN A 129 4.22 22.02 16.25
C ASN A 129 2.88 22.76 16.37
N ILE A 130 2.32 22.82 17.57
CA ILE A 130 1.19 23.68 17.93
C ILE A 130 1.64 24.52 19.13
N ILE A 131 1.59 25.83 18.99
CA ILE A 131 2.23 26.78 19.90
C ILE A 131 1.18 27.80 20.32
N LEU A 132 1.08 28.07 21.61
CA LEU A 132 0.28 29.18 22.15
C LEU A 132 1.19 30.35 22.47
N CYS A 133 0.87 31.52 21.90
CA CYS A 133 1.58 32.77 22.15
C CYS A 133 0.66 33.84 22.73
N ASP A 134 1.24 34.81 23.42
CA ASP A 134 0.57 36.06 23.78
C ASP A 134 0.59 37.07 22.60
N ASP A 135 -0.01 38.23 22.76
CA ASP A 135 -0.12 39.31 21.78
C ASP A 135 1.27 39.88 21.36
N ASP A 136 2.26 39.73 22.23
CA ASP A 136 3.65 40.12 22.00
C ASP A 136 4.50 39.02 21.35
N ASN A 137 3.89 37.94 20.90
CA ASN A 137 4.58 36.73 20.37
C ASN A 137 5.51 36.02 21.37
N ASN A 138 5.29 36.17 22.72
CA ASN A 138 5.98 35.33 23.66
C ASN A 138 5.27 33.96 23.70
N ILE A 139 6.02 32.89 23.64
CA ILE A 139 5.51 31.52 23.72
C ILE A 139 5.05 31.27 25.16
N LEU A 140 3.77 30.98 25.35
CA LEU A 140 3.21 30.58 26.64
C LEU A 140 3.44 29.08 26.87
N ASP A 141 3.24 28.25 25.83
CA ASP A 141 3.57 26.83 25.81
C ASP A 141 3.43 26.26 24.37
N SER A 142 3.81 25.00 24.18
CA SER A 142 3.67 24.30 22.93
C SER A 142 3.43 22.81 23.16
N ILE A 143 2.80 22.14 22.15
CA ILE A 143 2.53 20.71 22.22
C ILE A 143 3.83 19.88 22.17
N LYS A 144 4.89 20.44 21.54
CA LYS A 144 6.24 19.87 21.50
C LYS A 144 7.25 20.93 21.94
N HIS A 145 7.97 20.66 23.00
CA HIS A 145 9.08 21.51 23.44
C HIS A 145 10.32 21.24 22.60
N VAL A 146 10.92 22.30 22.05
CA VAL A 146 12.13 22.24 21.24
C VAL A 146 13.21 23.08 21.91
N SER A 147 14.20 22.41 22.50
CA SER A 147 15.36 23.08 23.13
C SER A 147 16.50 23.32 22.12
N ALA A 148 17.49 24.12 22.51
CA ALA A 148 18.72 24.36 21.74
C ALA A 148 19.49 23.06 21.40
N GLN A 149 19.31 22.00 22.19
CA GLN A 149 19.91 20.68 21.90
C GLN A 149 19.21 19.95 20.75
N ILE A 150 17.91 20.23 20.51
CA ILE A 150 17.11 19.60 19.46
C ILE A 150 17.18 20.40 18.15
N SER A 151 17.23 21.72 18.23
CA SER A 151 17.25 22.61 17.07
C SER A 151 18.26 23.73 17.25
N SER A 152 19.16 23.89 16.27
CA SER A 152 20.10 25.02 16.20
C SER A 152 19.44 26.29 15.62
N VAL A 153 18.23 26.19 15.06
CA VAL A 153 17.57 27.30 14.34
C VAL A 153 16.77 28.15 15.31
N ARG A 154 15.98 27.54 16.17
CA ARG A 154 15.20 28.23 17.22
C ARG A 154 14.80 27.28 18.33
N GLU A 155 14.56 27.86 19.51
CA GLU A 155 13.93 27.18 20.62
C GLU A 155 12.42 27.43 20.60
N VAL A 156 11.63 26.42 20.95
CA VAL A 156 10.18 26.53 21.18
C VAL A 156 9.90 26.09 22.61
N LEU A 157 10.05 27.04 23.53
CA LEU A 157 9.92 26.86 24.98
C LEU A 157 9.17 28.03 25.59
N PRO A 158 8.47 27.85 26.72
CA PRO A 158 7.83 28.95 27.44
C PRO A 158 8.78 30.12 27.70
N GLY A 159 8.30 31.35 27.51
CA GLY A 159 9.06 32.58 27.68
C GLY A 159 9.99 32.95 26.53
N ARG A 160 10.11 32.14 25.50
CA ARG A 160 10.86 32.50 24.26
C ARG A 160 9.96 33.27 23.30
N LYS A 161 10.58 34.10 22.45
CA LYS A 161 9.86 34.78 21.35
C LYS A 161 9.59 33.80 20.22
N TYR A 162 8.35 33.78 19.74
CA TYR A 162 8.00 33.10 18.51
C TYR A 162 8.46 33.91 17.29
N PHE A 163 9.03 33.26 16.32
CA PHE A 163 9.34 33.80 15.00
C PHE A 163 9.35 32.69 13.96
N ILE A 164 9.05 33.03 12.71
CA ILE A 164 9.12 32.13 11.59
C ILE A 164 10.57 32.10 11.06
N PRO A 165 11.27 30.95 11.09
CA PRO A 165 12.65 30.88 10.63
C PRO A 165 12.73 31.15 9.11
N ASN A 166 13.48 32.13 8.71
CA ASN A 166 13.78 32.35 7.29
C ASN A 166 15.00 31.51 6.88
N THR A 167 14.78 30.22 6.64
CA THR A 167 15.86 29.27 6.34
C THR A 167 16.18 29.13 4.85
N ALA A 168 15.36 29.66 3.95
CA ALA A 168 15.45 29.35 2.51
C ALA A 168 15.46 30.59 1.59
N ASN A 169 15.35 31.80 2.12
CA ASN A 169 15.26 33.06 1.32
C ASN A 169 14.27 32.99 0.15
N LYS A 170 13.12 32.34 0.38
CA LYS A 170 12.07 32.19 -0.65
C LYS A 170 11.21 33.46 -0.74
N HIS A 171 10.72 33.74 -1.92
CA HIS A 171 9.82 34.85 -2.17
C HIS A 171 8.35 34.46 -1.94
N ASN A 172 7.53 35.44 -1.58
CA ASN A 172 6.08 35.27 -1.57
C ASN A 172 5.55 35.20 -3.01
N PRO A 173 4.94 34.10 -3.45
CA PRO A 173 4.46 33.99 -4.83
C PRO A 173 3.28 34.93 -5.12
N LEU A 174 2.53 35.35 -4.09
CA LEU A 174 1.38 36.22 -4.23
C LEU A 174 1.75 37.69 -4.60
N ASP A 175 2.99 38.12 -4.29
CA ASP A 175 3.47 39.46 -4.53
C ASP A 175 4.44 39.52 -5.73
N THR A 176 4.37 38.54 -6.63
CA THR A 176 5.30 38.39 -7.75
C THR A 176 4.68 38.96 -9.04
N ASP A 177 5.38 39.92 -9.65
CA ASP A 177 5.15 40.40 -11.01
C ASP A 177 6.11 39.68 -12.00
N TYR A 178 5.96 39.99 -13.31
CA TYR A 178 6.80 39.36 -14.33
C TYR A 178 8.29 39.70 -14.17
N GLU A 179 8.64 40.90 -13.74
CA GLU A 179 10.04 41.29 -13.57
C GLU A 179 10.72 40.50 -12.47
N ARG A 180 10.04 40.37 -11.33
CA ARG A 180 10.50 39.50 -10.19
C ARG A 180 10.56 38.05 -10.59
N PHE A 181 9.54 37.57 -11.30
CA PHE A 181 9.52 36.18 -11.80
C PHE A 181 10.73 35.92 -12.71
N SER A 182 10.95 36.79 -13.69
CA SER A 182 12.06 36.71 -14.64
C SER A 182 13.42 36.74 -13.94
N SER A 183 13.61 37.67 -13.02
CA SER A 183 14.90 37.81 -12.31
C SER A 183 15.20 36.73 -11.28
N SER A 184 14.18 35.99 -10.82
CA SER A 184 14.36 34.98 -9.78
C SER A 184 14.25 33.54 -10.29
N VAL A 185 13.30 33.24 -11.20
CA VAL A 185 13.06 31.88 -11.72
C VAL A 185 13.85 31.63 -13.00
N LEU A 186 13.73 32.56 -13.99
CA LEU A 186 14.27 32.34 -15.33
C LEU A 186 15.80 32.44 -15.42
N VAL A 187 16.46 32.92 -14.39
CA VAL A 187 17.94 32.92 -14.31
C VAL A 187 18.49 31.60 -13.74
N CYS A 188 17.64 30.72 -13.27
CA CYS A 188 18.05 29.51 -12.56
C CYS A 188 18.43 28.40 -13.55
N PRO A 189 19.67 27.82 -13.47
CA PRO A 189 20.11 26.75 -14.36
C PRO A 189 19.61 25.37 -13.88
N LYS A 190 18.34 25.28 -13.45
CA LYS A 190 17.72 24.04 -12.92
C LYS A 190 16.45 23.73 -13.70
N PRO A 191 15.97 22.46 -13.65
CA PRO A 191 14.65 22.13 -14.16
C PRO A 191 13.59 23.12 -13.68
N LEU A 192 12.69 23.52 -14.57
CA LEU A 192 11.71 24.59 -14.34
C LEU A 192 10.84 24.32 -13.09
N SER A 193 10.35 23.09 -12.92
CA SER A 193 9.59 22.71 -11.71
C SER A 193 10.40 22.89 -10.42
N LYS A 194 11.70 22.55 -10.43
CA LYS A 194 12.59 22.75 -9.29
C LYS A 194 12.89 24.24 -9.05
N ALA A 195 13.06 25.03 -10.10
CA ALA A 195 13.29 26.47 -9.99
C ALA A 195 12.09 27.14 -9.30
N LEU A 196 10.85 26.83 -9.71
CA LEU A 196 9.63 27.32 -9.08
C LEU A 196 9.54 26.96 -7.60
N CYS A 197 9.74 25.67 -7.26
CA CYS A 197 9.69 25.20 -5.87
C CYS A 197 10.76 25.82 -4.96
N GLN A 198 11.93 26.12 -5.49
CA GLN A 198 13.03 26.68 -4.70
C GLN A 198 12.93 28.20 -4.53
N THR A 199 12.33 28.88 -5.50
CA THR A 199 12.18 30.33 -5.49
C THR A 199 11.03 30.77 -4.60
N TYR A 200 9.92 30.03 -4.61
CA TYR A 200 8.69 30.47 -3.95
C TYR A 200 8.32 29.67 -2.71
N THR A 201 7.83 30.37 -1.70
CA THR A 201 7.24 29.76 -0.50
C THR A 201 5.91 29.09 -0.86
N GLY A 202 5.65 27.93 -0.29
CA GLY A 202 4.35 27.26 -0.38
C GLY A 202 4.04 26.58 -1.71
N ILE A 203 4.94 26.60 -2.68
CA ILE A 203 4.80 25.89 -3.94
C ILE A 203 5.39 24.48 -3.81
N SER A 204 4.54 23.45 -3.99
CA SER A 204 4.96 22.04 -4.05
C SER A 204 5.42 21.64 -5.45
N THR A 205 6.05 20.48 -5.56
CA THR A 205 6.45 19.91 -6.85
C THR A 205 5.22 19.67 -7.74
N CYS A 206 4.12 19.17 -7.16
CA CYS A 206 2.87 18.93 -7.87
C CYS A 206 2.32 20.22 -8.50
N ILE A 207 2.28 21.32 -7.74
CA ILE A 207 1.83 22.63 -8.27
C ILE A 207 2.80 23.18 -9.33
N ALA A 208 4.10 23.00 -9.14
CA ALA A 208 5.08 23.42 -10.13
C ALA A 208 4.96 22.65 -11.45
N GLU A 209 4.69 21.35 -11.38
CA GLU A 209 4.42 20.51 -12.55
C GLU A 209 3.10 20.88 -13.23
N GLU A 210 2.05 21.20 -12.47
CA GLU A 210 0.78 21.71 -13.00
C GLU A 210 0.97 23.05 -13.73
N VAL A 211 1.78 23.97 -13.18
CA VAL A 211 2.13 25.25 -13.85
C VAL A 211 2.84 24.96 -15.18
N CYS A 212 3.80 24.04 -15.21
CA CYS A 212 4.48 23.63 -16.42
C CYS A 212 3.52 23.00 -17.44
N PHE A 213 2.64 22.11 -16.99
CA PHE A 213 1.65 21.46 -17.84
C PHE A 213 0.68 22.48 -18.48
N ARG A 214 0.13 23.42 -17.69
CA ARG A 214 -0.76 24.48 -18.20
C ARG A 214 -0.08 25.39 -19.21
N SER A 215 1.23 25.58 -19.09
CA SER A 215 1.99 26.39 -20.04
C SER A 215 2.41 25.62 -21.31
N GLY A 216 2.27 24.27 -21.31
CA GLY A 216 2.76 23.41 -22.39
C GLY A 216 4.27 23.26 -22.44
N ILE A 217 5.00 23.57 -21.35
CA ILE A 217 6.46 23.54 -21.29
C ILE A 217 6.91 22.33 -20.45
N ASP A 218 7.92 21.60 -20.95
CA ASP A 218 8.51 20.46 -20.20
C ASP A 218 9.08 20.93 -18.85
N SER A 219 8.59 20.33 -17.77
CA SER A 219 9.00 20.63 -16.40
C SER A 219 10.49 20.39 -16.13
N ASN A 220 11.14 19.53 -16.94
CA ASN A 220 12.56 19.23 -16.86
C ASN A 220 13.46 20.20 -17.66
N LYS A 221 12.87 21.04 -18.51
CA LYS A 221 13.64 22.06 -19.25
C LYS A 221 14.29 23.03 -18.28
N PRO A 222 15.60 23.36 -18.43
CA PRO A 222 16.24 24.35 -17.57
C PRO A 222 15.56 25.72 -17.69
N ALA A 223 15.27 26.36 -16.57
CA ALA A 223 14.52 27.62 -16.55
C ALA A 223 15.24 28.75 -17.29
N ASN A 224 16.58 28.76 -17.28
CA ASN A 224 17.39 29.76 -18.00
C ASN A 224 17.55 29.48 -19.52
N CYS A 225 16.92 28.43 -20.03
CA CYS A 225 16.94 28.07 -21.45
C CYS A 225 15.58 28.31 -22.14
N LEU A 226 14.65 29.01 -21.49
CA LEU A 226 13.36 29.34 -22.06
C LEU A 226 13.49 30.52 -23.05
N SER A 227 12.73 30.47 -24.13
CA SER A 227 12.55 31.63 -25.04
C SER A 227 11.71 32.71 -24.37
N ASP A 228 11.68 33.89 -24.94
CA ASP A 228 10.84 35.01 -24.45
C ASP A 228 9.33 34.64 -24.48
N GLU A 229 8.90 33.90 -25.48
CA GLU A 229 7.53 33.39 -25.58
C GLU A 229 7.20 32.38 -24.49
N GLU A 230 8.04 31.37 -24.33
CA GLU A 230 7.90 30.37 -23.27
C GLU A 230 7.94 31.00 -21.87
N SER A 231 8.79 32.01 -21.67
CA SER A 231 8.89 32.77 -20.43
C SER A 231 7.61 33.48 -20.05
N ARG A 232 6.88 34.00 -21.04
CA ARG A 232 5.57 34.61 -20.85
C ARG A 232 4.48 33.57 -20.61
N LEU A 233 4.50 32.44 -21.32
CA LEU A 233 3.54 31.36 -21.14
C LEU A 233 3.61 30.76 -19.72
N ILE A 234 4.81 30.48 -19.23
CA ILE A 234 4.98 29.94 -17.88
C ILE A 234 4.58 30.94 -16.79
N TYR A 235 4.90 32.23 -16.98
CA TYR A 235 4.48 33.26 -16.03
C TYR A 235 2.95 33.40 -16.01
N ASN A 236 2.28 33.40 -17.17
CA ASN A 236 0.82 33.50 -17.25
C ASN A 236 0.14 32.29 -16.56
N ALA A 237 0.67 31.09 -16.75
CA ALA A 237 0.18 29.89 -16.05
C ALA A 237 0.38 29.97 -14.52
N PHE A 238 1.53 30.47 -14.09
CA PHE A 238 1.84 30.72 -12.68
C PHE A 238 0.93 31.81 -12.09
N ASP A 239 0.83 32.97 -12.73
CA ASP A 239 0.00 34.08 -12.25
C ASP A 239 -1.49 33.73 -12.24
N GLY A 240 -1.95 32.91 -13.18
CA GLY A 240 -3.31 32.37 -13.18
C GLY A 240 -3.62 31.59 -11.88
N ILE A 241 -2.76 30.65 -11.48
CA ILE A 241 -2.93 29.92 -10.22
C ILE A 241 -2.83 30.86 -9.00
N MET A 242 -1.88 31.79 -9.00
CA MET A 242 -1.73 32.75 -7.90
C MET A 242 -2.92 33.72 -7.81
N SER A 243 -3.52 34.08 -8.91
CA SER A 243 -4.74 34.89 -8.97
C SER A 243 -5.94 34.16 -8.38
N ASP A 244 -6.09 32.85 -8.67
CA ASP A 244 -7.12 32.01 -8.05
C ASP A 244 -6.93 31.95 -6.52
N VAL A 245 -5.71 31.81 -6.05
CA VAL A 245 -5.39 31.81 -4.60
C VAL A 245 -5.70 33.17 -3.97
N LYS A 246 -5.36 34.28 -4.61
CA LYS A 246 -5.67 35.63 -4.15
C LYS A 246 -7.18 35.88 -4.04
N SER A 247 -7.92 35.43 -5.03
CA SER A 247 -9.38 35.55 -5.09
C SER A 247 -10.13 34.55 -4.24
N LYS A 248 -9.37 33.63 -3.56
CA LYS A 248 -9.89 32.51 -2.76
C LYS A 248 -10.79 31.56 -3.56
N THR A 249 -10.49 31.40 -4.83
CA THR A 249 -11.16 30.47 -5.74
C THR A 249 -10.39 29.15 -5.73
N TYR A 250 -10.93 28.14 -5.04
CA TYR A 250 -10.29 26.84 -4.90
C TYR A 250 -11.12 25.73 -5.54
N SER A 251 -10.46 24.69 -6.00
CA SER A 251 -11.07 23.49 -6.58
C SER A 251 -10.38 22.24 -6.03
N PRO A 252 -10.65 21.88 -4.74
CA PRO A 252 -10.02 20.72 -4.12
C PRO A 252 -10.31 19.45 -4.90
N ASN A 253 -9.29 18.65 -5.17
CA ASN A 253 -9.43 17.39 -5.90
C ASN A 253 -8.40 16.36 -5.48
N ILE A 254 -8.74 15.08 -5.66
CA ILE A 254 -7.87 13.92 -5.45
C ILE A 254 -7.62 13.25 -6.78
N VAL A 255 -6.36 12.95 -7.07
CA VAL A 255 -5.94 12.13 -8.20
C VAL A 255 -5.87 10.69 -7.75
N TYR A 256 -6.46 9.78 -8.53
CA TYR A 256 -6.43 8.35 -8.29
C TYR A 256 -5.55 7.64 -9.32
N ASP A 257 -4.67 6.76 -8.83
CA ASP A 257 -3.90 5.83 -9.65
C ASP A 257 -4.32 4.41 -9.30
N ASN A 258 -4.84 3.67 -10.29
CA ASN A 258 -5.37 2.31 -10.09
C ASN A 258 -6.35 2.20 -8.89
N GLY A 259 -7.25 3.18 -8.77
CA GLY A 259 -8.21 3.25 -7.66
C GLY A 259 -7.61 3.66 -6.30
N ASN A 260 -6.33 4.08 -6.28
CA ASN A 260 -5.64 4.52 -5.08
C ASN A 260 -5.45 6.03 -5.09
N PRO A 261 -5.72 6.75 -3.98
CA PRO A 261 -5.42 8.17 -3.90
C PRO A 261 -3.89 8.36 -3.97
N SER A 262 -3.42 8.95 -5.07
CA SER A 262 -1.99 9.18 -5.31
C SER A 262 -1.55 10.56 -4.87
N ASP A 263 -2.32 11.59 -5.20
CA ASP A 263 -2.04 12.98 -4.83
C ASP A 263 -3.34 13.78 -4.65
N PHE A 264 -3.24 14.97 -4.06
CA PHE A 264 -4.35 15.91 -3.94
C PHE A 264 -3.84 17.34 -4.05
N ALA A 265 -4.73 18.27 -4.40
CA ALA A 265 -4.41 19.70 -4.43
C ALA A 265 -5.65 20.55 -4.11
N ALA A 266 -5.40 21.79 -3.69
CA ALA A 266 -6.44 22.79 -3.48
C ALA A 266 -6.85 23.52 -4.79
N VAL A 267 -6.07 23.37 -5.85
CA VAL A 267 -6.38 23.83 -7.21
C VAL A 267 -6.56 22.62 -8.12
N GLN A 268 -7.34 22.77 -9.18
CA GLN A 268 -7.56 21.66 -10.09
C GLN A 268 -6.26 21.24 -10.77
N LEU A 269 -5.94 19.94 -10.68
CA LEU A 269 -4.82 19.33 -11.39
C LEU A 269 -5.28 18.88 -12.76
N THR A 270 -4.99 19.71 -13.79
CA THR A 270 -5.40 19.46 -15.18
C THR A 270 -4.45 18.51 -15.91
N MET A 271 -3.27 18.26 -15.35
CA MET A 271 -2.31 17.30 -15.88
C MET A 271 -2.72 15.83 -15.69
N TYR A 272 -3.82 15.56 -14.98
CA TYR A 272 -4.34 14.23 -14.75
C TYR A 272 -5.79 14.12 -15.22
N ASP A 273 -6.08 13.08 -16.00
CA ASP A 273 -7.45 12.79 -16.47
C ASP A 273 -8.34 12.20 -15.37
N ASN A 274 -7.75 11.62 -14.31
CA ASN A 274 -8.43 10.87 -13.24
C ASN A 274 -8.52 11.67 -11.94
N SER A 275 -8.91 12.95 -11.98
CA SER A 275 -9.10 13.76 -10.78
C SER A 275 -10.57 13.80 -10.35
N THR A 276 -10.84 13.59 -9.06
CA THR A 276 -12.18 13.67 -8.46
C THR A 276 -12.29 14.96 -7.65
N PRO A 277 -13.24 15.87 -7.98
CA PRO A 277 -13.44 17.11 -7.25
C PRO A 277 -14.15 16.89 -5.91
N TYR A 278 -13.90 17.78 -4.93
CA TYR A 278 -14.52 17.81 -3.62
C TYR A 278 -15.09 19.21 -3.30
N ASP A 279 -16.18 19.25 -2.53
CA ASP A 279 -16.86 20.50 -2.16
C ASP A 279 -16.04 21.38 -1.20
N SER A 280 -15.13 20.77 -0.42
CA SER A 280 -14.22 21.48 0.48
C SER A 280 -12.89 20.74 0.64
N ILE A 281 -11.85 21.52 0.98
CA ILE A 281 -10.53 20.95 1.24
C ILE A 281 -10.56 19.99 2.45
N SER A 282 -11.38 20.26 3.45
CA SER A 282 -11.53 19.38 4.61
C SER A 282 -12.06 18.00 4.21
N ARG A 283 -13.08 17.93 3.35
CA ARG A 283 -13.59 16.65 2.82
C ARG A 283 -12.57 15.93 1.95
N CYS A 284 -11.86 16.68 1.10
CA CYS A 284 -10.77 16.17 0.29
C CYS A 284 -9.68 15.52 1.16
N LEU A 285 -9.23 16.21 2.21
CA LEU A 285 -8.21 15.70 3.13
C LEU A 285 -8.69 14.47 3.91
N ILE A 286 -9.93 14.49 4.41
CA ILE A 286 -10.51 13.34 5.12
C ILE A 286 -10.52 12.12 4.19
N ALA A 287 -11.02 12.25 2.97
CA ALA A 287 -11.07 11.16 2.00
C ALA A 287 -9.66 10.63 1.69
N TYR A 288 -8.74 11.51 1.31
CA TYR A 288 -7.37 11.14 0.95
C TYR A 288 -6.63 10.43 2.09
N TYR A 289 -6.67 11.00 3.31
CA TYR A 289 -5.91 10.45 4.43
C TYR A 289 -6.61 9.29 5.12
N HIS A 290 -7.95 9.25 5.12
CA HIS A 290 -8.68 8.10 5.65
C HIS A 290 -8.34 6.82 4.86
N GLU A 291 -8.41 6.87 3.55
CA GLU A 291 -8.04 5.74 2.70
C GLU A 291 -6.56 5.36 2.88
N LYS A 292 -5.68 6.36 2.94
CA LYS A 292 -4.25 6.13 3.16
C LYS A 292 -3.92 5.62 4.56
N GLU A 293 -4.60 6.13 5.60
CA GLU A 293 -4.43 5.67 6.98
C GLU A 293 -4.91 4.24 7.16
N VAL A 294 -6.09 3.90 6.65
CA VAL A 294 -6.63 2.54 6.67
C VAL A 294 -5.64 1.57 6.04
N ARG A 295 -5.10 1.89 4.87
CA ARG A 295 -4.11 1.04 4.19
C ARG A 295 -2.78 0.96 4.93
N THR A 296 -2.27 2.08 5.45
CA THR A 296 -1.02 2.09 6.25
C THR A 296 -1.19 1.27 7.52
N ARG A 297 -2.33 1.38 8.20
CA ARG A 297 -2.66 0.61 9.40
C ARG A 297 -2.78 -0.89 9.08
N ILE A 298 -3.44 -1.24 7.98
CA ILE A 298 -3.54 -2.62 7.51
C ILE A 298 -2.15 -3.16 7.18
N HIS A 299 -1.35 -2.40 6.45
CA HIS A 299 0.02 -2.80 6.12
C HIS A 299 0.88 -2.99 7.37
N GLN A 300 0.84 -2.07 8.34
CA GLN A 300 1.55 -2.21 9.62
C GLN A 300 1.07 -3.44 10.41
N LYS A 301 -0.25 -3.62 10.56
CA LYS A 301 -0.82 -4.80 11.24
C LYS A 301 -0.54 -6.10 10.50
N SER A 302 -0.38 -6.08 9.19
CA SER A 302 -0.01 -7.25 8.39
C SER A 302 1.47 -7.59 8.48
N THR A 303 2.35 -6.67 8.91
CA THR A 303 3.81 -6.85 8.91
C THR A 303 4.25 -8.08 9.69
N ASP A 304 3.67 -8.33 10.87
CA ASP A 304 4.01 -9.52 11.66
C ASP A 304 3.57 -10.82 10.97
N ILE A 305 2.40 -10.81 10.35
CA ILE A 305 1.90 -11.98 9.59
C ILE A 305 2.79 -12.20 8.38
N ARG A 306 3.11 -11.14 7.63
CA ARG A 306 4.01 -11.21 6.47
C ARG A 306 5.36 -11.80 6.86
N ARG A 307 5.95 -11.33 7.96
CA ARG A 307 7.24 -11.85 8.45
C ARG A 307 7.18 -13.36 8.74
N ILE A 308 6.11 -13.83 9.39
CA ILE A 308 5.92 -15.25 9.67
C ILE A 308 5.83 -16.03 8.36
N VAL A 309 4.95 -15.62 7.44
CA VAL A 309 4.72 -16.30 6.17
C VAL A 309 5.98 -16.31 5.31
N THR A 310 6.68 -15.16 5.18
CA THR A 310 7.94 -15.05 4.43
C THR A 310 9.02 -15.95 5.01
N THR A 311 9.13 -16.05 6.35
CA THR A 311 10.10 -16.96 6.99
C THR A 311 9.82 -18.42 6.64
N HIS A 312 8.55 -18.84 6.63
CA HIS A 312 8.18 -20.20 6.23
C HIS A 312 8.43 -20.42 4.73
N LEU A 313 8.09 -19.45 3.90
CA LEU A 313 8.30 -19.48 2.45
C LEU A 313 9.78 -19.65 2.10
N GLU A 314 10.67 -18.87 2.70
CA GLU A 314 12.12 -18.98 2.53
C GLU A 314 12.66 -20.36 2.94
N ARG A 315 12.14 -20.92 4.04
CA ARG A 315 12.49 -22.26 4.48
C ARG A 315 12.04 -23.32 3.48
N SER A 316 10.84 -23.20 2.94
CA SER A 316 10.30 -24.13 1.94
C SER A 316 11.08 -24.04 0.62
N TYR A 317 11.48 -22.86 0.17
CA TYR A 317 12.36 -22.73 -1.00
C TYR A 317 13.74 -23.36 -0.79
N LYS A 318 14.37 -23.14 0.37
CA LYS A 318 15.65 -23.79 0.71
C LYS A 318 15.52 -25.32 0.75
N LYS A 319 14.42 -25.82 1.32
CA LYS A 319 14.13 -27.25 1.36
C LYS A 319 13.92 -27.81 -0.03
N LEU A 320 13.23 -27.08 -0.92
CA LEU A 320 13.03 -27.47 -2.31
C LEU A 320 14.36 -27.60 -3.04
N ASP A 321 15.24 -26.61 -2.97
CA ASP A 321 16.57 -26.61 -3.61
C ASP A 321 17.41 -27.82 -3.16
N ILE A 322 17.41 -28.13 -1.85
CA ILE A 322 18.12 -29.29 -1.31
C ILE A 322 17.54 -30.60 -1.87
N GLN A 323 16.21 -30.73 -1.90
CA GLN A 323 15.56 -31.93 -2.39
C GLN A 323 15.72 -32.13 -3.89
N GLU A 324 15.67 -31.06 -4.70
CA GLU A 324 15.92 -31.11 -6.14
C GLU A 324 17.37 -31.53 -6.46
N LYS A 325 18.35 -31.03 -5.69
CA LYS A 325 19.75 -31.48 -5.79
C LYS A 325 19.91 -32.96 -5.45
N GLN A 326 19.29 -33.41 -4.34
CA GLN A 326 19.30 -34.82 -3.96
C GLN A 326 18.63 -35.73 -4.99
N LEU A 327 17.53 -35.26 -5.60
CA LEU A 327 16.83 -36.01 -6.65
C LEU A 327 17.71 -36.17 -7.88
N LYS A 328 18.43 -35.13 -8.30
CA LYS A 328 19.37 -35.16 -9.41
C LYS A 328 20.49 -36.18 -9.21
N ASP A 329 20.98 -36.36 -7.98
CA ASP A 329 21.99 -37.37 -7.66
C ASP A 329 21.47 -38.80 -7.84
N THR A 330 20.14 -38.99 -7.80
CA THR A 330 19.50 -40.29 -8.03
C THR A 330 19.34 -40.66 -9.50
N GLU A 331 19.54 -39.74 -10.45
CA GLU A 331 19.41 -39.98 -11.89
C GLU A 331 20.40 -41.06 -12.35
N LYS A 332 21.53 -41.19 -11.69
CA LYS A 332 22.56 -42.19 -11.97
C LYS A 332 22.16 -43.60 -11.52
N ARG A 333 20.96 -43.83 -10.98
CA ARG A 333 20.53 -45.14 -10.41
C ARG A 333 20.52 -46.25 -11.44
N ASP A 334 20.09 -45.97 -12.68
CA ASP A 334 19.98 -46.97 -13.74
C ASP A 334 21.34 -47.52 -14.15
N LYS A 335 22.41 -46.75 -14.01
CA LYS A 335 23.78 -47.26 -14.19
C LYS A 335 24.09 -48.45 -13.26
N TYR A 336 23.66 -48.37 -12.01
CA TYR A 336 23.93 -49.47 -11.05
C TYR A 336 23.07 -50.69 -11.31
N ARG A 337 21.85 -50.52 -11.86
CA ARG A 337 21.03 -51.64 -12.34
C ARG A 337 21.73 -52.35 -13.50
N VAL A 338 22.16 -51.62 -14.49
CA VAL A 338 22.88 -52.16 -15.68
C VAL A 338 24.16 -52.86 -15.23
N TYR A 339 24.93 -52.31 -14.32
CA TYR A 339 26.12 -52.97 -13.81
C TYR A 339 25.81 -54.32 -13.13
N GLY A 340 24.79 -54.38 -12.26
CA GLY A 340 24.35 -55.61 -11.64
C GLY A 340 23.87 -56.66 -12.62
N GLU A 341 23.08 -56.26 -13.64
CA GLU A 341 22.57 -57.14 -14.70
C GLU A 341 23.70 -57.69 -15.55
N LEU A 342 24.67 -56.87 -15.97
CA LEU A 342 25.81 -57.29 -16.79
C LEU A 342 26.73 -58.27 -16.03
N ILE A 343 26.98 -58.00 -14.76
CA ILE A 343 27.75 -58.93 -13.90
C ILE A 343 27.01 -60.27 -13.74
N ASN A 344 25.70 -60.27 -13.57
CA ASN A 344 24.92 -61.52 -13.49
C ASN A 344 24.91 -62.28 -14.80
N THR A 345 24.90 -61.58 -15.96
CA THR A 345 24.84 -62.21 -17.28
C THR A 345 26.19 -62.78 -17.72
N TYR A 346 27.27 -62.04 -17.48
CA TYR A 346 28.60 -62.39 -18.03
C TYR A 346 29.62 -62.71 -16.91
N GLY A 347 29.22 -62.68 -15.62
CA GLY A 347 30.11 -62.77 -14.48
C GLY A 347 30.80 -64.14 -14.33
N TYR A 348 30.34 -65.16 -15.04
CA TYR A 348 31.00 -66.47 -15.04
C TYR A 348 32.44 -66.45 -15.60
N GLY A 349 32.80 -65.41 -16.38
CA GLY A 349 34.13 -65.18 -16.90
C GLY A 349 35.00 -64.24 -16.08
N ILE A 350 34.54 -63.80 -14.91
CA ILE A 350 35.30 -62.88 -14.01
C ILE A 350 36.22 -63.71 -13.13
N GLU A 351 37.55 -63.45 -13.18
CA GLU A 351 38.53 -64.07 -12.30
C GLU A 351 38.40 -63.57 -10.86
N PRO A 352 38.60 -64.44 -9.86
CA PRO A 352 38.63 -64.03 -8.46
C PRO A 352 39.67 -62.94 -8.17
N GLY A 353 39.27 -61.85 -7.49
CA GLY A 353 40.14 -60.71 -7.19
C GLY A 353 40.24 -59.66 -8.31
N ALA A 354 39.44 -59.77 -9.35
CA ALA A 354 39.37 -58.75 -10.42
C ALA A 354 38.83 -57.41 -9.86
N LYS A 355 39.51 -56.31 -10.19
CA LYS A 355 39.10 -54.93 -9.76
C LYS A 355 38.16 -54.23 -10.72
N GLN A 356 38.03 -54.76 -11.93
CA GLN A 356 37.14 -54.24 -12.96
C GLN A 356 36.74 -55.35 -13.95
N PHE A 357 35.62 -55.15 -14.60
CA PHE A 357 35.08 -56.05 -15.62
C PHE A 357 34.60 -55.27 -16.82
N ASN A 358 35.01 -55.66 -18.02
CA ASN A 358 34.55 -55.07 -19.29
C ASN A 358 33.43 -55.94 -19.86
N ALA A 359 32.29 -55.32 -20.14
CA ALA A 359 31.15 -56.00 -20.69
C ALA A 359 30.47 -55.13 -21.80
N LEU A 360 29.90 -55.79 -22.77
CA LEU A 360 29.03 -55.12 -23.75
C LEU A 360 27.69 -54.78 -23.09
N ASN A 361 27.39 -53.48 -23.03
CA ASN A 361 26.09 -53.05 -22.57
C ASN A 361 25.06 -53.29 -23.69
N TYR A 362 24.25 -54.32 -23.53
CA TYR A 362 23.23 -54.69 -24.53
C TYR A 362 22.08 -53.68 -24.68
N TYR A 363 21.99 -52.66 -23.80
CA TYR A 363 21.03 -51.55 -23.95
C TYR A 363 21.54 -50.45 -24.92
N THR A 364 22.85 -50.17 -24.89
CA THR A 364 23.47 -49.09 -25.73
C THR A 364 24.35 -49.61 -26.84
N ASN A 365 24.66 -50.91 -26.81
CA ASN A 365 25.61 -51.58 -27.70
C ASN A 365 27.05 -51.00 -27.63
N GLU A 366 27.44 -50.50 -26.45
CA GLU A 366 28.77 -49.97 -26.15
C GLU A 366 29.48 -50.82 -25.10
N GLU A 367 30.81 -50.91 -25.20
CA GLU A 367 31.60 -51.53 -24.16
C GLU A 367 31.71 -50.61 -22.93
N ILE A 368 31.43 -51.11 -21.76
CA ILE A 368 31.55 -50.38 -20.48
C ILE A 368 32.45 -51.13 -19.53
N THR A 369 33.22 -50.37 -18.76
CA THR A 369 34.05 -50.88 -17.68
C THR A 369 33.31 -50.76 -16.36
N ILE A 370 33.08 -51.87 -15.70
CA ILE A 370 32.37 -51.96 -14.40
C ILE A 370 33.41 -52.15 -13.28
N PRO A 371 33.53 -51.25 -12.33
CA PRO A 371 34.39 -51.38 -11.16
C PRO A 371 33.90 -52.55 -10.29
N LEU A 372 34.80 -53.40 -9.80
CA LEU A 372 34.51 -54.50 -8.89
C LEU A 372 35.26 -54.30 -7.57
N ASP A 373 34.68 -54.83 -6.50
CA ASP A 373 35.33 -54.98 -5.21
C ASP A 373 36.05 -56.35 -5.28
N ASP A 374 37.37 -56.31 -5.20
CA ASP A 374 38.24 -57.50 -5.36
C ASP A 374 38.12 -58.49 -4.17
N THR A 375 37.49 -58.07 -3.08
CA THR A 375 37.20 -58.92 -1.92
C THR A 375 35.91 -59.70 -2.03
N LEU A 376 35.07 -59.41 -3.02
CA LEU A 376 33.74 -59.97 -3.23
C LEU A 376 33.68 -60.88 -4.46
N THR A 377 32.86 -61.90 -4.41
CA THR A 377 32.53 -62.73 -5.59
C THR A 377 31.74 -61.92 -6.63
N PRO A 378 31.68 -62.33 -7.90
CA PRO A 378 30.87 -61.67 -8.92
C PRO A 378 29.41 -61.48 -8.50
N ILE A 379 28.78 -62.49 -7.88
CA ILE A 379 27.40 -62.45 -7.42
C ILE A 379 27.25 -61.44 -6.29
N GLU A 380 28.18 -61.35 -5.35
CA GLU A 380 28.16 -60.36 -4.26
C GLU A 380 28.35 -58.93 -4.83
N ASN A 381 29.22 -58.72 -5.81
CA ASN A 381 29.37 -57.46 -6.50
C ASN A 381 28.06 -57.03 -7.21
N ALA A 382 27.40 -57.96 -7.93
CA ALA A 382 26.11 -57.70 -8.54
C ALA A 382 25.05 -57.30 -7.48
N ASN A 383 24.99 -58.05 -6.38
CA ASN A 383 24.08 -57.74 -5.27
C ASN A 383 24.36 -56.38 -4.62
N LYS A 384 25.63 -55.98 -4.50
CA LYS A 384 26.05 -54.65 -4.02
C LYS A 384 25.55 -53.55 -4.94
N TYR A 385 25.60 -53.72 -6.25
CA TYR A 385 25.06 -52.80 -7.26
C TYR A 385 23.54 -52.75 -7.23
N PHE A 386 22.85 -53.85 -7.12
CA PHE A 386 21.39 -53.89 -6.95
C PHE A 386 20.94 -53.26 -5.64
N ALA A 387 21.64 -53.48 -4.55
CA ALA A 387 21.35 -52.81 -3.27
C ALA A 387 21.46 -51.28 -3.41
N ARG A 388 22.49 -50.79 -4.12
CA ARG A 388 22.69 -49.36 -4.40
C ARG A 388 21.59 -48.81 -5.30
N TYR A 389 21.22 -49.51 -6.37
CA TYR A 389 20.10 -49.18 -7.24
C TYR A 389 18.79 -49.05 -6.45
N ASN A 390 18.46 -50.08 -5.66
CA ASN A 390 17.23 -50.10 -4.88
C ASN A 390 17.18 -48.96 -3.85
N LYS A 391 18.31 -48.63 -3.20
CA LYS A 391 18.40 -47.47 -2.30
C LYS A 391 18.12 -46.16 -3.05
N LEU A 392 18.76 -45.93 -4.18
CA LEU A 392 18.56 -44.71 -4.99
C LEU A 392 17.15 -44.64 -5.57
N LYS A 393 16.55 -45.74 -6.00
CA LYS A 393 15.17 -45.84 -6.47
C LYS A 393 14.18 -45.41 -5.39
N ARG A 394 14.32 -45.93 -4.17
CA ARG A 394 13.46 -45.50 -3.03
C ARG A 394 13.65 -44.03 -2.70
N THR A 395 14.89 -43.51 -2.76
CA THR A 395 15.19 -42.08 -2.54
C THR A 395 14.55 -41.23 -3.61
N TYR A 396 14.56 -41.69 -4.87
CA TYR A 396 13.91 -40.97 -6.00
C TYR A 396 12.40 -40.90 -5.81
N GLU A 397 11.75 -42.02 -5.50
CA GLU A 397 10.29 -42.09 -5.32
C GLU A 397 9.85 -41.23 -4.13
N ALA A 398 10.56 -41.28 -3.02
CA ALA A 398 10.29 -40.47 -1.82
C ALA A 398 10.57 -38.98 -2.08
N GLY A 399 11.69 -38.67 -2.76
CA GLY A 399 12.08 -37.29 -3.11
C GLY A 399 11.08 -36.63 -4.07
N THR A 400 10.61 -37.34 -5.07
CA THR A 400 9.61 -36.82 -6.03
C THR A 400 8.30 -36.46 -5.32
N ARG A 401 7.83 -37.32 -4.37
CA ARG A 401 6.65 -37.03 -3.58
C ARG A 401 6.87 -35.82 -2.67
N LEU A 402 8.01 -35.76 -1.97
CA LEU A 402 8.34 -34.67 -1.07
C LEU A 402 8.47 -33.32 -1.81
N ILE A 403 9.04 -33.32 -3.01
CA ILE A 403 9.13 -32.11 -3.87
C ILE A 403 7.73 -31.61 -4.23
N ALA A 404 6.81 -32.51 -4.59
CA ALA A 404 5.42 -32.11 -4.87
C ALA A 404 4.77 -31.46 -3.64
N GLU A 405 4.90 -32.09 -2.46
CA GLU A 405 4.36 -31.54 -1.20
C GLU A 405 4.96 -30.16 -0.86
N ILE A 406 6.28 -29.95 -1.09
CA ILE A 406 6.93 -28.66 -0.86
C ILE A 406 6.43 -27.61 -1.85
N LYS A 407 6.23 -27.95 -3.11
CA LYS A 407 5.69 -27.05 -4.12
C LYS A 407 4.26 -26.60 -3.78
N ASP A 408 3.43 -27.52 -3.32
CA ASP A 408 2.08 -27.21 -2.85
C ASP A 408 2.11 -26.30 -1.60
N GLU A 409 3.08 -26.51 -0.69
CA GLU A 409 3.28 -25.63 0.46
C GLU A 409 3.70 -24.23 0.06
N ILE A 410 4.61 -24.09 -0.92
CA ILE A 410 5.05 -22.80 -1.45
C ILE A 410 3.88 -22.08 -2.09
N MET A 411 3.11 -22.73 -2.96
CA MET A 411 1.92 -22.13 -3.59
C MET A 411 0.90 -21.64 -2.56
N TYR A 412 0.67 -22.42 -1.51
CA TYR A 412 -0.22 -22.02 -0.42
C TYR A 412 0.31 -20.78 0.32
N LEU A 413 1.59 -20.74 0.71
CA LEU A 413 2.15 -19.58 1.41
C LEU A 413 2.18 -18.34 0.52
N GLU A 414 2.43 -18.49 -0.77
CA GLU A 414 2.33 -17.39 -1.73
C GLU A 414 0.89 -16.88 -1.89
N SER A 415 -0.13 -17.78 -1.84
CA SER A 415 -1.53 -17.35 -1.85
C SER A 415 -1.91 -16.53 -0.61
N ILE A 416 -1.31 -16.81 0.54
CA ILE A 416 -1.47 -15.99 1.75
C ILE A 416 -0.83 -14.60 1.56
N ILE A 417 0.35 -14.51 0.94
CA ILE A 417 0.94 -13.19 0.61
C ILE A 417 0.02 -12.41 -0.31
N ASN A 418 -0.51 -13.04 -1.37
CA ASN A 418 -1.46 -12.39 -2.26
C ASN A 418 -2.74 -11.95 -1.52
N ALA A 419 -3.28 -12.75 -0.60
CA ALA A 419 -4.42 -12.37 0.22
C ALA A 419 -4.12 -11.16 1.14
N LEU A 420 -2.88 -11.07 1.68
CA LEU A 420 -2.43 -9.91 2.46
C LEU A 420 -2.27 -8.64 1.61
N ASP A 421 -1.99 -8.76 0.31
CA ASP A 421 -1.90 -7.64 -0.63
C ASP A 421 -3.28 -7.12 -1.04
N ILE A 422 -4.28 -8.00 -1.05
CA ILE A 422 -5.69 -7.68 -1.37
C ILE A 422 -6.45 -7.14 -0.15
N ALA A 423 -6.01 -7.46 1.07
CA ALA A 423 -6.71 -7.11 2.31
C ALA A 423 -6.90 -5.59 2.45
N THR A 424 -8.15 -5.14 2.57
CA THR A 424 -8.56 -3.73 2.73
C THR A 424 -9.10 -3.44 4.13
N THR A 425 -9.45 -4.46 4.92
CA THR A 425 -10.04 -4.31 6.24
C THR A 425 -9.31 -5.11 7.33
N GLU A 426 -9.51 -4.71 8.60
CA GLU A 426 -9.00 -5.49 9.75
C GLU A 426 -9.63 -6.89 9.80
N ASN A 427 -10.87 -7.04 9.35
CA ASN A 427 -11.55 -8.33 9.27
C ASN A 427 -10.84 -9.27 8.28
N ASP A 428 -10.37 -8.76 7.15
CA ASP A 428 -9.60 -9.55 6.17
C ASP A 428 -8.33 -10.11 6.82
N LEU A 429 -7.60 -9.28 7.59
CA LEU A 429 -6.42 -9.72 8.33
C LEU A 429 -6.73 -10.76 9.41
N ASN A 430 -7.86 -10.62 10.11
CA ASN A 430 -8.29 -11.58 11.12
C ASN A 430 -8.63 -12.93 10.47
N ASN A 431 -9.32 -12.95 9.33
CA ASN A 431 -9.62 -14.16 8.58
C ASN A 431 -8.34 -14.88 8.12
N ILE A 432 -7.35 -14.13 7.61
CA ILE A 432 -6.04 -14.69 7.25
C ILE A 432 -5.31 -15.24 8.47
N LYS A 433 -5.38 -14.58 9.64
CA LYS A 433 -4.81 -15.11 10.90
C LYS A 433 -5.48 -16.40 11.33
N GLU A 434 -6.81 -16.46 11.24
CA GLU A 434 -7.56 -17.69 11.56
C GLU A 434 -7.18 -18.83 10.62
N GLU A 435 -7.05 -18.57 9.34
CA GLU A 435 -6.58 -19.55 8.35
C GLU A 435 -5.19 -20.08 8.70
N LEU A 436 -4.23 -19.21 9.02
CA LEU A 436 -2.88 -19.59 9.44
C LEU A 436 -2.85 -20.34 10.78
N ALA A 437 -3.79 -20.07 11.69
CA ALA A 437 -3.93 -20.80 12.95
C ALA A 437 -4.53 -22.19 12.74
N VAL A 438 -5.49 -22.35 11.82
CA VAL A 438 -6.08 -23.64 11.46
C VAL A 438 -5.07 -24.52 10.74
N THR A 439 -4.26 -23.95 9.86
CA THR A 439 -3.23 -24.65 9.09
C THR A 439 -1.92 -24.83 9.85
N GLY A 440 -1.81 -24.32 11.10
CA GLY A 440 -0.71 -24.61 12.03
C GLY A 440 0.52 -23.70 11.90
N TYR A 441 0.47 -22.64 11.11
CA TYR A 441 1.59 -21.68 10.99
C TYR A 441 1.66 -20.67 12.15
N ILE A 442 0.53 -20.43 12.82
CA ILE A 442 0.42 -19.54 13.99
C ILE A 442 -0.24 -20.31 15.13
N LYS A 443 0.22 -20.07 16.38
CA LYS A 443 -0.42 -20.64 17.56
C LYS A 443 -1.84 -20.08 17.71
N LYS A 444 -2.82 -20.95 17.97
CA LYS A 444 -4.18 -20.52 18.31
C LYS A 444 -4.13 -19.64 19.57
N SER A 445 -4.55 -18.41 19.45
CA SER A 445 -4.72 -17.52 20.60
C SER A 445 -5.89 -18.04 21.44
N GLY A 446 -5.62 -18.44 22.70
CA GLY A 446 -6.65 -18.83 23.64
C GLY A 446 -7.51 -17.61 24.00
N LYS A 447 -8.83 -17.70 23.73
CA LYS A 447 -9.88 -16.73 24.00
C LYS A 447 -10.03 -15.57 22.98
N SER A 448 -10.56 -15.87 21.81
CA SER A 448 -11.47 -14.93 21.16
C SER A 448 -12.90 -15.42 21.36
N LYS A 449 -13.58 -14.88 22.38
CA LYS A 449 -15.02 -14.99 22.58
C LYS A 449 -15.77 -13.88 21.83
N ASN A 450 -15.36 -13.58 20.63
CA ASN A 450 -16.20 -12.77 19.73
C ASN A 450 -16.75 -13.70 18.64
N LYS A 451 -17.81 -14.41 18.99
CA LYS A 451 -18.78 -14.95 18.06
C LYS A 451 -19.63 -13.80 17.51
N GLY A 452 -19.04 -12.97 16.69
CA GLY A 452 -19.76 -12.19 15.69
C GLY A 452 -19.39 -12.82 14.36
N ASN A 453 -20.28 -13.60 13.79
CA ASN A 453 -20.22 -14.05 12.39
C ASN A 453 -20.33 -12.82 11.47
N SER A 454 -19.32 -12.00 11.41
CA SER A 454 -19.13 -11.05 10.33
C SER A 454 -18.36 -11.79 9.24
N HIS A 455 -19.05 -12.66 8.51
CA HIS A 455 -18.53 -13.14 7.25
C HIS A 455 -18.36 -11.91 6.35
N ASN A 456 -17.10 -11.52 6.11
CA ASN A 456 -16.81 -10.53 5.09
C ASN A 456 -17.41 -11.01 3.78
N LYS A 457 -18.18 -10.15 3.14
CA LYS A 457 -18.71 -10.45 1.82
C LYS A 457 -17.57 -10.50 0.80
N PRO A 458 -17.66 -11.36 -0.23
CA PRO A 458 -16.73 -11.30 -1.35
C PRO A 458 -16.88 -9.97 -2.08
N MET A 459 -15.87 -9.53 -2.79
CA MET A 459 -16.00 -8.36 -3.67
C MET A 459 -17.02 -8.67 -4.76
N HIS A 460 -17.94 -7.74 -4.98
CA HIS A 460 -19.02 -7.87 -5.95
C HIS A 460 -18.85 -6.85 -7.07
N TYR A 461 -18.75 -7.35 -8.27
CA TYR A 461 -18.66 -6.59 -9.51
C TYR A 461 -19.84 -6.89 -10.43
N ILE A 462 -20.14 -5.97 -11.33
CA ILE A 462 -21.09 -6.19 -12.42
C ILE A 462 -20.36 -5.98 -13.74
N SER A 463 -20.48 -6.97 -14.63
CA SER A 463 -19.91 -6.87 -15.99
C SER A 463 -20.65 -5.80 -16.80
N SER A 464 -20.02 -5.33 -17.89
CA SER A 464 -20.66 -4.41 -18.83
C SER A 464 -21.95 -4.95 -19.45
N ASP A 465 -22.10 -6.28 -19.49
CA ASP A 465 -23.31 -6.97 -19.95
C ASP A 465 -24.35 -7.22 -18.84
N GLY A 466 -24.06 -6.77 -17.60
CA GLY A 466 -24.98 -6.84 -16.47
C GLY A 466 -24.94 -8.16 -15.68
N PHE A 467 -23.92 -8.99 -15.81
CA PHE A 467 -23.75 -10.21 -15.02
C PHE A 467 -23.02 -9.93 -13.72
N ASP A 468 -23.48 -10.56 -12.63
CA ASP A 468 -22.85 -10.49 -11.32
C ASP A 468 -21.57 -11.34 -11.29
N MET A 469 -20.47 -10.73 -10.85
CA MET A 469 -19.17 -11.34 -10.71
C MET A 469 -18.68 -11.18 -9.26
N TYR A 470 -18.23 -12.27 -8.65
CA TYR A 470 -17.79 -12.30 -7.25
C TYR A 470 -16.35 -12.75 -7.15
N VAL A 471 -15.56 -12.02 -6.35
CA VAL A 471 -14.12 -12.28 -6.18
C VAL A 471 -13.82 -12.56 -4.71
N GLY A 472 -13.13 -13.67 -4.43
CA GLY A 472 -12.73 -14.05 -3.09
C GLY A 472 -11.47 -13.31 -2.64
N LYS A 473 -11.45 -12.82 -1.39
CA LYS A 473 -10.35 -12.06 -0.81
C LYS A 473 -9.26 -12.92 -0.15
N ASN A 474 -9.56 -14.18 0.17
CA ASN A 474 -8.67 -15.13 0.80
C ASN A 474 -9.08 -16.58 0.47
N ASN A 475 -8.26 -17.56 0.84
CA ASN A 475 -8.49 -18.96 0.47
C ASN A 475 -9.76 -19.56 1.09
N ILE A 476 -10.14 -19.17 2.30
CA ILE A 476 -11.40 -19.63 2.93
C ILE A 476 -12.59 -19.10 2.13
N GLN A 477 -12.55 -17.82 1.75
CA GLN A 477 -13.60 -17.21 0.98
C GLN A 477 -13.64 -17.73 -0.47
N ASN A 478 -12.49 -18.06 -1.07
CA ASN A 478 -12.41 -18.76 -2.35
C ASN A 478 -13.16 -20.11 -2.30
N ASP A 479 -12.98 -20.88 -1.23
CA ASP A 479 -13.70 -22.13 -1.01
C ASP A 479 -15.22 -21.90 -0.83
N GLU A 480 -15.60 -20.91 -0.03
CA GLU A 480 -17.01 -20.57 0.19
C GLU A 480 -17.71 -20.14 -1.10
N LEU A 481 -17.05 -19.28 -1.87
CA LEU A 481 -17.55 -18.86 -3.18
C LEU A 481 -17.74 -20.05 -4.11
N THR A 482 -16.73 -20.91 -4.23
CA THR A 482 -16.74 -22.01 -5.20
C THR A 482 -17.69 -23.13 -4.77
N PHE A 483 -17.72 -23.52 -3.48
CA PHE A 483 -18.38 -24.75 -3.06
C PHE A 483 -19.70 -24.54 -2.31
N LYS A 484 -19.98 -23.33 -1.79
CA LYS A 484 -21.22 -23.02 -1.09
C LYS A 484 -22.11 -22.01 -1.84
N PHE A 485 -21.51 -21.01 -2.49
CA PHE A 485 -22.24 -19.93 -3.14
C PHE A 485 -22.52 -20.20 -4.62
N ALA A 486 -21.53 -20.68 -5.38
CA ALA A 486 -21.67 -20.93 -6.81
C ALA A 486 -22.51 -22.19 -7.07
N THR A 487 -23.39 -22.12 -8.08
CA THR A 487 -24.17 -23.24 -8.61
C THR A 487 -23.44 -23.96 -9.75
N GLY A 488 -23.86 -25.17 -10.12
CA GLY A 488 -23.16 -25.97 -11.14
C GLY A 488 -23.07 -25.33 -12.52
N GLY A 489 -23.98 -24.42 -12.85
CA GLY A 489 -24.02 -23.70 -14.13
C GLY A 489 -23.21 -22.40 -14.15
N ASP A 490 -22.74 -21.91 -13.00
CA ASP A 490 -21.92 -20.71 -12.93
C ASP A 490 -20.51 -20.96 -13.46
N TRP A 491 -19.86 -19.90 -13.89
CA TRP A 491 -18.49 -19.99 -14.40
C TRP A 491 -17.48 -19.61 -13.32
N TRP A 492 -16.41 -20.40 -13.23
CA TRP A 492 -15.29 -20.21 -12.33
C TRP A 492 -14.05 -19.82 -13.14
N PHE A 493 -13.32 -18.78 -12.67
CA PHE A 493 -12.09 -18.29 -13.29
C PHE A 493 -10.96 -18.23 -12.26
N HIS A 494 -9.73 -18.48 -12.70
CA HIS A 494 -8.53 -18.38 -11.87
C HIS A 494 -7.28 -18.20 -12.73
N ALA A 495 -6.31 -17.41 -12.26
CA ALA A 495 -5.02 -17.26 -12.90
C ALA A 495 -4.26 -18.60 -12.93
N LYS A 496 -3.83 -19.02 -14.09
CA LYS A 496 -3.24 -20.34 -14.34
C LYS A 496 -1.90 -20.50 -13.62
N GLN A 497 -1.74 -21.60 -12.90
CA GLN A 497 -0.50 -22.01 -12.22
C GLN A 497 0.12 -20.95 -11.29
N MET A 498 -0.63 -20.00 -10.79
CA MET A 498 -0.17 -19.00 -9.85
C MET A 498 -1.21 -18.71 -8.77
N PRO A 499 -0.80 -18.23 -7.59
CA PRO A 499 -1.73 -17.81 -6.55
C PRO A 499 -2.64 -16.67 -6.99
N GLY A 500 -3.93 -16.77 -6.67
CA GLY A 500 -4.93 -15.79 -7.06
C GLY A 500 -6.28 -16.02 -6.39
N SER A 501 -7.22 -15.12 -6.67
CA SER A 501 -8.60 -15.22 -6.24
C SER A 501 -9.41 -16.09 -7.17
N HIS A 502 -10.39 -16.81 -6.60
CA HIS A 502 -11.46 -17.41 -7.40
C HIS A 502 -12.45 -16.31 -7.81
N VAL A 503 -12.77 -16.25 -9.07
CA VAL A 503 -13.81 -15.38 -9.61
C VAL A 503 -14.98 -16.23 -10.07
N ILE A 504 -16.17 -15.91 -9.58
CA ILE A 504 -17.42 -16.60 -9.95
C ILE A 504 -18.30 -15.65 -10.72
N VAL A 505 -18.71 -16.04 -11.92
CA VAL A 505 -19.72 -15.32 -12.71
C VAL A 505 -21.05 -16.07 -12.60
N LYS A 506 -22.07 -15.36 -12.12
CA LYS A 506 -23.42 -15.91 -12.02
C LYS A 506 -24.07 -15.91 -13.40
N SER A 507 -24.26 -17.09 -13.98
CA SER A 507 -24.88 -17.22 -15.31
C SER A 507 -26.40 -17.19 -15.27
N ASP A 508 -27.00 -17.61 -14.16
CA ASP A 508 -28.45 -17.78 -14.01
C ASP A 508 -29.11 -18.56 -15.17
N GLY A 509 -28.34 -19.52 -15.71
CA GLY A 509 -28.75 -20.35 -16.84
C GLY A 509 -28.69 -19.68 -18.22
N LYS A 510 -28.11 -18.49 -18.31
CA LYS A 510 -27.88 -17.75 -19.55
C LYS A 510 -26.48 -18.03 -20.10
N GLU A 511 -26.32 -17.91 -21.41
CA GLU A 511 -25.02 -17.90 -22.04
C GLU A 511 -24.33 -16.55 -21.78
N LEU A 512 -23.03 -16.60 -21.43
CA LEU A 512 -22.26 -15.38 -21.18
C LEU A 512 -21.75 -14.80 -22.49
N PRO A 513 -21.84 -13.47 -22.70
CA PRO A 513 -21.17 -12.79 -23.79
C PRO A 513 -19.65 -12.83 -23.66
N ASP A 514 -18.92 -12.76 -24.79
CA ASP A 514 -17.45 -12.77 -24.83
C ASP A 514 -16.84 -11.70 -23.93
N LYS A 515 -17.44 -10.50 -23.89
CA LYS A 515 -16.99 -9.38 -23.05
C LYS A 515 -17.01 -9.72 -21.56
N THR A 516 -18.04 -10.43 -21.10
CA THR A 516 -18.14 -10.88 -19.70
C THR A 516 -17.02 -11.89 -19.36
N TYR A 517 -16.62 -12.79 -20.31
CA TYR A 517 -15.47 -13.68 -20.10
C TYR A 517 -14.16 -12.89 -19.98
N GLU A 518 -13.95 -11.89 -20.83
CA GLU A 518 -12.76 -11.01 -20.78
C GLU A 518 -12.68 -10.25 -19.45
N GLU A 519 -13.79 -9.67 -18.99
CA GLU A 519 -13.85 -8.90 -17.74
C GLU A 519 -13.65 -9.80 -16.50
N ALA A 520 -14.25 -10.99 -16.48
CA ALA A 520 -14.03 -11.95 -15.40
C ALA A 520 -12.58 -12.43 -15.34
N ALA A 521 -11.97 -12.64 -16.50
CA ALA A 521 -10.55 -12.99 -16.56
C ALA A 521 -9.64 -11.82 -16.17
N ALA A 522 -9.98 -10.58 -16.52
CA ALA A 522 -9.26 -9.40 -16.06
C ALA A 522 -9.30 -9.29 -14.51
N LEU A 523 -10.46 -9.57 -13.89
CA LEU A 523 -10.57 -9.66 -12.43
C LEU A 523 -9.68 -10.77 -11.86
N ALA A 524 -9.68 -11.98 -12.45
CA ALA A 524 -8.83 -13.08 -11.98
C ALA A 524 -7.33 -12.76 -12.12
N ALA A 525 -6.93 -12.07 -13.19
CA ALA A 525 -5.56 -11.59 -13.40
C ALA A 525 -5.17 -10.53 -12.37
N TYR A 526 -6.04 -9.54 -12.16
CA TYR A 526 -5.81 -8.43 -11.23
C TYR A 526 -5.67 -8.89 -9.77
N TYR A 527 -6.49 -9.86 -9.35
CA TYR A 527 -6.46 -10.42 -7.99
C TYR A 527 -5.54 -11.65 -7.88
N SER A 528 -4.49 -11.70 -8.68
CA SER A 528 -3.47 -12.76 -8.65
C SER A 528 -2.06 -12.20 -8.44
N LYS A 529 -1.10 -13.10 -8.22
CA LYS A 529 0.34 -12.77 -8.22
C LYS A 529 0.81 -12.20 -9.56
N GLY A 530 0.05 -12.41 -10.64
CA GLY A 530 0.34 -11.90 -11.99
C GLY A 530 -0.12 -10.48 -12.27
N ARG A 531 -0.62 -9.74 -11.28
CA ARG A 531 -1.17 -8.38 -11.44
C ARG A 531 -0.27 -7.42 -12.22
N ASP A 532 1.03 -7.47 -11.97
CA ASP A 532 2.01 -6.57 -12.59
C ASP A 532 2.61 -7.11 -13.89
N LEU A 533 2.14 -8.26 -14.36
CA LEU A 533 2.54 -8.83 -15.64
C LEU A 533 1.75 -8.19 -16.79
N GLU A 534 2.39 -8.02 -17.94
CA GLU A 534 1.74 -7.49 -19.15
C GLU A 534 0.54 -8.34 -19.58
N LYS A 535 0.65 -9.67 -19.41
CA LYS A 535 -0.38 -10.66 -19.78
C LYS A 535 -0.39 -11.80 -18.79
N VAL A 536 -1.59 -12.25 -18.44
CA VAL A 536 -1.82 -13.37 -17.52
C VAL A 536 -2.69 -14.41 -18.21
N GLU A 537 -2.28 -15.67 -18.21
CA GLU A 537 -3.11 -16.77 -18.66
C GLU A 537 -4.12 -17.10 -17.55
N VAL A 538 -5.41 -17.12 -17.87
CA VAL A 538 -6.51 -17.38 -16.94
C VAL A 538 -7.28 -18.60 -17.42
N ASP A 539 -7.39 -19.60 -16.54
CA ASP A 539 -8.24 -20.78 -16.79
C ASP A 539 -9.67 -20.48 -16.34
N TYR A 540 -10.63 -20.94 -17.13
CA TYR A 540 -12.04 -20.86 -16.79
C TYR A 540 -12.79 -22.15 -17.16
N VAL A 541 -13.80 -22.45 -16.32
CA VAL A 541 -14.52 -23.72 -16.42
C VAL A 541 -15.89 -23.59 -15.71
N LEU A 542 -16.87 -24.39 -16.10
CA LEU A 542 -18.10 -24.48 -15.34
C LEU A 542 -17.83 -24.99 -13.93
N LYS A 543 -18.45 -24.38 -12.92
CA LYS A 543 -18.25 -24.74 -11.51
C LYS A 543 -18.43 -26.23 -11.21
N LYS A 544 -19.33 -26.92 -11.90
CA LYS A 544 -19.57 -28.37 -11.73
C LYS A 544 -18.31 -29.23 -11.97
N GLU A 545 -17.37 -28.76 -12.77
CA GLU A 545 -16.11 -29.45 -13.08
C GLU A 545 -15.00 -29.18 -12.03
N VAL A 546 -15.20 -28.18 -11.15
CA VAL A 546 -14.24 -27.82 -10.10
C VAL A 546 -14.50 -28.68 -8.87
N LYS A 547 -13.47 -29.41 -8.41
CA LYS A 547 -13.53 -30.33 -7.26
C LYS A 547 -12.50 -29.96 -6.21
N LYS A 548 -12.81 -30.24 -4.95
CA LYS A 548 -11.87 -30.14 -3.85
C LYS A 548 -11.38 -31.51 -3.45
N PRO A 549 -10.09 -31.83 -3.53
CA PRO A 549 -9.52 -33.09 -3.03
C PRO A 549 -9.71 -33.20 -1.53
N ALA A 550 -9.89 -34.43 -1.03
CA ALA A 550 -9.99 -34.69 0.40
C ALA A 550 -8.67 -34.29 1.11
N GLY A 551 -8.78 -33.50 2.18
CA GLY A 551 -7.62 -33.02 2.96
C GLY A 551 -6.85 -31.86 2.31
N ALA A 552 -7.29 -31.32 1.17
CA ALA A 552 -6.63 -30.17 0.55
C ALA A 552 -6.77 -28.91 1.42
N LYS A 553 -5.73 -28.07 1.40
CA LYS A 553 -5.72 -26.75 2.06
C LYS A 553 -6.82 -25.84 1.50
N PRO A 554 -7.27 -24.81 2.25
CA PRO A 554 -8.21 -23.81 1.74
C PRO A 554 -7.71 -23.20 0.41
N GLY A 555 -8.63 -22.93 -0.51
CA GLY A 555 -8.35 -22.36 -1.84
C GLY A 555 -7.81 -23.34 -2.87
N PHE A 556 -7.39 -24.55 -2.49
CA PHE A 556 -6.89 -25.54 -3.43
C PHE A 556 -8.03 -26.31 -4.10
N VAL A 557 -8.02 -26.34 -5.43
CA VAL A 557 -9.02 -27.03 -6.27
C VAL A 557 -8.35 -27.77 -7.40
N VAL A 558 -9.05 -28.76 -7.96
CA VAL A 558 -8.64 -29.50 -9.17
C VAL A 558 -9.76 -29.48 -10.20
N TYR A 559 -9.38 -29.37 -11.45
CA TYR A 559 -10.25 -29.52 -12.64
C TYR A 559 -9.45 -30.24 -13.73
N TYR A 560 -10.14 -30.96 -14.60
CA TYR A 560 -9.48 -31.79 -15.61
C TYR A 560 -9.69 -31.29 -17.04
N THR A 561 -10.75 -30.51 -17.24
CA THR A 561 -11.06 -29.86 -18.51
C THR A 561 -11.27 -28.38 -18.24
N ASN A 562 -10.61 -27.55 -19.00
CA ASN A 562 -10.73 -26.09 -18.87
C ASN A 562 -10.54 -25.43 -20.23
N TYR A 563 -11.02 -24.22 -20.31
CA TYR A 563 -10.64 -23.25 -21.32
C TYR A 563 -9.62 -22.29 -20.73
N SER A 564 -8.80 -21.68 -21.57
CA SER A 564 -7.84 -20.65 -21.13
C SER A 564 -7.94 -19.45 -22.06
N LEU A 565 -7.78 -18.27 -21.49
CA LEU A 565 -7.64 -17.03 -22.24
C LEU A 565 -6.53 -16.16 -21.65
N ILE A 566 -6.00 -15.25 -22.46
CA ILE A 566 -4.97 -14.30 -22.02
C ILE A 566 -5.68 -13.00 -21.62
N ALA A 567 -5.49 -12.58 -20.38
CA ALA A 567 -6.08 -11.36 -19.82
C ALA A 567 -5.00 -10.31 -19.48
N ILE A 568 -5.38 -9.05 -19.56
CA ILE A 568 -4.64 -7.93 -19.01
C ILE A 568 -5.29 -7.60 -17.66
N ALA A 569 -4.48 -7.31 -16.64
CA ALA A 569 -4.95 -7.01 -15.29
C ALA A 569 -5.51 -5.58 -15.17
N ASP A 570 -6.39 -5.17 -16.08
CA ASP A 570 -7.05 -3.86 -16.08
C ASP A 570 -8.53 -4.02 -15.76
N ILE A 571 -8.94 -3.46 -14.64
CA ILE A 571 -10.32 -3.50 -14.14
C ILE A 571 -11.00 -2.13 -14.12
N SER A 572 -10.36 -1.10 -14.71
CA SER A 572 -10.82 0.30 -14.66
C SER A 572 -12.22 0.52 -15.25
N GLY A 573 -12.61 -0.35 -16.21
CA GLY A 573 -13.93 -0.32 -16.83
C GLY A 573 -15.01 -1.16 -16.14
N ILE A 574 -14.68 -1.91 -15.07
CA ILE A 574 -15.58 -2.88 -14.43
C ILE A 574 -16.19 -2.26 -13.17
N LYS A 575 -17.52 -2.24 -13.08
CA LYS A 575 -18.22 -1.59 -11.97
C LYS A 575 -18.14 -2.41 -10.68
N LEU A 576 -17.44 -1.89 -9.66
CA LEU A 576 -17.48 -2.39 -8.29
C LEU A 576 -18.80 -1.97 -7.63
N VAL A 577 -19.52 -2.93 -7.03
CA VAL A 577 -20.79 -2.71 -6.31
C VAL A 577 -20.57 -2.68 -4.81
N SER A 578 -19.78 -3.62 -4.28
CA SER A 578 -19.44 -3.69 -2.85
C SER A 578 -18.15 -4.46 -2.61
N GLU A 579 -17.40 -4.03 -1.59
CA GLU A 579 -16.21 -4.71 -1.06
C GLU A 579 -16.56 -5.64 0.11
#